data_0ba9aecb6ce72031fbe60ed1ca176bda
#
_entry.id   0ba9aecb6ce72031fbe60ed1ca176bda
#
_cell.length_a   1.000
_cell.length_b   1.000
_cell.length_c   1.000
_cell.angle_alpha   90.00
_cell.angle_beta   90.00
_cell.angle_gamma   90.00
#
_symmetry.space_group_name_H-M   'P 1'
#
loop_
_entity.id
_entity.type
_entity.pdbx_description
1 polymer ?
#
loop_
_entity_poly.entity_id
_entity_poly.type
_entity_poly.pdbx_seq_one_letter_code
_entity_poly.pdbx_strand_id
1 'polypeptide(L)'
;MSIFLNKGFSMPTRETLGGKLSCFIGRHLALRNKNTFIDKSALISPKALINPRCGEIKIGKKCLICHGAIVQGNVTMGENCSVQPYSIIVGYGSPTDKLGEIRIGSNVRIASHVMLVGANHIFKDRDKPICTQSVERKSIVIEDDVWIAGRVNIMCGVTIGKGSVIAAGAVVTKDVPPYSVVGGVPAKIIKER
;
A
#
# COMPACT_ATOMS: atom_id res chain seq x y z
N MET A 1 14.47 0.23 -26.29
CA MET A 1 13.97 -0.34 -25.01
C MET A 1 12.66 0.30 -24.50
N SER A 2 12.17 1.40 -25.07
CA SER A 2 10.94 2.07 -24.64
C SER A 2 9.64 1.52 -25.28
N ILE A 3 9.73 0.69 -26.31
CA ILE A 3 8.58 0.19 -27.08
C ILE A 3 7.71 -0.80 -26.27
N PHE A 4 8.30 -1.48 -25.28
CA PHE A 4 7.63 -2.49 -24.45
C PHE A 4 7.15 -1.97 -23.09
N LEU A 5 7.49 -0.76 -22.72
CA LEU A 5 7.16 -0.17 -21.45
C LEU A 5 6.03 0.83 -21.60
N ASN A 6 4.81 0.33 -21.68
CA ASN A 6 3.54 1.05 -21.56
C ASN A 6 3.53 2.50 -22.04
N LYS A 7 2.77 2.78 -23.07
CA LYS A 7 2.38 4.14 -23.45
C LYS A 7 1.50 4.73 -22.34
N GLY A 8 2.08 5.59 -21.50
CA GLY A 8 1.35 6.36 -20.49
C GLY A 8 1.22 5.72 -19.11
N PHE A 9 0.40 6.29 -18.26
CA PHE A 9 0.04 5.84 -16.89
C PHE A 9 -0.80 4.56 -16.88
N SER A 10 -0.57 3.67 -17.83
CA SER A 10 -1.41 2.50 -18.02
C SER A 10 -1.27 1.52 -16.86
N MET A 11 -2.40 1.08 -16.40
CA MET A 11 -2.51 -0.07 -15.51
C MET A 11 -1.86 -1.28 -16.19
N PRO A 12 -1.14 -2.13 -15.46
CA PRO A 12 -0.67 -3.40 -15.99
C PRO A 12 -1.84 -4.20 -16.58
N THR A 13 -1.68 -4.72 -17.80
CA THR A 13 -2.73 -5.46 -18.50
C THR A 13 -2.15 -6.69 -19.20
N ARG A 14 -2.98 -7.73 -19.38
CA ARG A 14 -2.66 -8.92 -20.18
C ARG A 14 -3.37 -8.95 -21.52
N GLU A 15 -4.07 -7.90 -21.90
CA GLU A 15 -4.83 -7.86 -23.15
C GLU A 15 -3.93 -7.81 -24.38
N THR A 16 -2.73 -7.24 -24.26
CA THR A 16 -1.76 -7.16 -25.35
C THR A 16 -0.52 -8.02 -25.07
N LEU A 17 0.20 -8.43 -26.13
CA LEU A 17 1.47 -9.17 -25.99
C LEU A 17 2.49 -8.36 -25.19
N GLY A 18 2.61 -7.05 -25.46
CA GLY A 18 3.50 -6.16 -24.70
C GLY A 18 3.09 -6.04 -23.23
N GLY A 19 1.79 -6.01 -22.93
CA GLY A 19 1.26 -6.03 -21.57
C GLY A 19 1.58 -7.34 -20.84
N LYS A 20 1.41 -8.49 -21.49
CA LYS A 20 1.77 -9.80 -20.94
C LYS A 20 3.26 -9.87 -20.58
N LEU A 21 4.13 -9.46 -21.51
CA LEU A 21 5.58 -9.43 -21.29
C LEU A 21 5.96 -8.45 -20.17
N SER A 22 5.37 -7.28 -20.15
CA SER A 22 5.58 -6.28 -19.11
C SER A 22 5.22 -6.82 -17.72
N CYS A 23 4.04 -7.44 -17.56
CA CYS A 23 3.62 -8.06 -16.30
C CYS A 23 4.52 -9.23 -15.90
N PHE A 24 4.98 -10.05 -16.86
CA PHE A 24 5.92 -11.13 -16.61
C PHE A 24 7.25 -10.58 -16.05
N ILE A 25 7.81 -9.56 -16.70
CA ILE A 25 9.04 -8.90 -16.22
C ILE A 25 8.82 -8.30 -14.83
N GLY A 26 7.73 -7.56 -14.61
CA GLY A 26 7.44 -6.95 -13.31
C GLY A 26 7.34 -7.98 -12.19
N ARG A 27 6.62 -9.07 -12.44
CA ARG A 27 6.53 -10.18 -11.49
C ARG A 27 7.90 -10.84 -11.23
N HIS A 28 8.68 -11.09 -12.28
CA HIS A 28 10.02 -11.68 -12.14
C HIS A 28 10.93 -10.78 -11.30
N LEU A 29 10.95 -9.49 -11.55
CA LEU A 29 11.73 -8.52 -10.77
C LEU A 29 11.33 -8.52 -9.29
N ALA A 30 10.02 -8.54 -9.00
CA ALA A 30 9.52 -8.58 -7.63
C ALA A 30 9.91 -9.86 -6.89
N LEU A 31 9.81 -11.02 -7.55
CA LEU A 31 10.13 -12.34 -6.97
C LEU A 31 11.64 -12.61 -6.80
N ARG A 32 12.53 -11.73 -7.28
CA ARG A 32 13.98 -11.82 -6.98
C ARG A 32 14.29 -11.59 -5.50
N ASN A 33 13.43 -10.89 -4.80
CA ASN A 33 13.58 -10.68 -3.36
C ASN A 33 13.07 -11.90 -2.59
N LYS A 34 13.89 -12.45 -1.70
CA LYS A 34 13.44 -13.46 -0.73
C LYS A 34 12.27 -12.91 0.08
N ASN A 35 11.43 -13.78 0.63
CA ASN A 35 10.24 -13.40 1.42
C ASN A 35 9.20 -12.57 0.62
N THR A 36 9.14 -12.74 -0.69
CA THR A 36 8.11 -12.12 -1.53
C THR A 36 7.25 -13.19 -2.18
N PHE A 37 5.96 -13.21 -1.86
CA PHE A 37 4.98 -14.19 -2.31
C PHE A 37 3.88 -13.46 -3.08
N ILE A 38 3.81 -13.71 -4.38
CA ILE A 38 2.86 -13.04 -5.29
C ILE A 38 2.08 -14.10 -6.04
N ASP A 39 0.75 -14.07 -5.95
CA ASP A 39 -0.09 -14.98 -6.71
C ASP A 39 0.15 -14.83 -8.22
N LYS A 40 0.04 -15.95 -8.95
CA LYS A 40 0.30 -16.00 -10.39
C LYS A 40 -0.64 -15.13 -11.24
N SER A 41 -1.83 -14.82 -10.71
CA SER A 41 -2.82 -13.97 -11.39
C SER A 41 -2.61 -12.48 -11.14
N ALA A 42 -1.78 -12.09 -10.16
CA ALA A 42 -1.49 -10.68 -9.91
C ALA A 42 -0.68 -10.05 -11.06
N LEU A 43 -0.98 -8.79 -11.34
CA LEU A 43 -0.35 -7.98 -12.38
C LEU A 43 0.58 -6.95 -11.74
N ILE A 44 1.86 -7.06 -12.00
CA ILE A 44 2.88 -6.19 -11.41
C ILE A 44 3.54 -5.38 -12.53
N SER A 45 3.53 -4.07 -12.41
CA SER A 45 4.30 -3.21 -13.31
C SER A 45 5.80 -3.43 -13.13
N PRO A 46 6.60 -3.50 -14.19
CA PRO A 46 8.06 -3.61 -14.07
C PRO A 46 8.71 -2.36 -13.45
N LYS A 47 7.97 -1.28 -13.36
CA LYS A 47 8.40 -0.04 -12.69
C LYS A 47 7.84 0.11 -11.26
N ALA A 48 7.13 -0.88 -10.73
CA ALA A 48 6.81 -0.94 -9.31
C ALA A 48 8.04 -1.41 -8.51
N LEU A 49 8.25 -0.82 -7.35
CA LEU A 49 9.28 -1.26 -6.41
C LEU A 49 8.65 -2.17 -5.36
N ILE A 50 8.98 -3.45 -5.38
CA ILE A 50 8.53 -4.42 -4.38
C ILE A 50 9.76 -4.95 -3.66
N ASN A 51 9.90 -4.62 -2.38
CA ASN A 51 11.06 -4.99 -1.57
C ASN A 51 10.66 -5.29 -0.12
N PRO A 52 10.69 -6.55 0.33
CA PRO A 52 10.34 -6.91 1.70
C PRO A 52 11.31 -6.37 2.76
N ARG A 53 12.50 -5.89 2.38
CA ARG A 53 13.56 -5.54 3.34
C ARG A 53 13.81 -6.70 4.33
N CYS A 54 13.58 -6.48 5.61
CA CYS A 54 13.64 -7.52 6.65
C CYS A 54 12.28 -8.19 6.92
N GLY A 55 11.22 -7.74 6.23
CA GLY A 55 9.86 -8.25 6.40
C GLY A 55 9.47 -9.34 5.39
N GLU A 56 8.18 -9.42 5.17
CA GLU A 56 7.56 -10.34 4.21
C GLU A 56 6.50 -9.60 3.40
N ILE A 57 6.46 -9.83 2.08
CA ILE A 57 5.39 -9.29 1.22
C ILE A 57 4.55 -10.45 0.70
N LYS A 58 3.25 -10.39 0.94
CA LYS A 58 2.24 -11.29 0.39
C LYS A 58 1.24 -10.52 -0.44
N ILE A 59 1.07 -10.86 -1.72
CA ILE A 59 0.10 -10.26 -2.65
C ILE A 59 -0.81 -11.35 -3.18
N GLY A 60 -2.10 -11.22 -2.88
CA GLY A 60 -3.13 -12.17 -3.25
C GLY A 60 -3.51 -12.16 -4.72
N LYS A 61 -4.54 -12.96 -5.06
CA LYS A 61 -5.02 -13.16 -6.44
C LYS A 61 -5.57 -11.87 -7.04
N LYS A 62 -5.44 -11.71 -8.36
CA LYS A 62 -6.03 -10.63 -9.15
C LYS A 62 -5.65 -9.22 -8.67
N CYS A 63 -4.59 -9.07 -7.87
CA CYS A 63 -4.09 -7.77 -7.46
C CYS A 63 -3.36 -7.07 -8.60
N LEU A 64 -3.38 -5.74 -8.54
CA LEU A 64 -2.79 -4.86 -9.53
C LEU A 64 -1.85 -3.87 -8.85
N ILE A 65 -0.55 -3.93 -9.17
CA ILE A 65 0.44 -2.97 -8.67
C ILE A 65 0.96 -2.15 -9.83
N CYS A 66 0.62 -0.87 -9.83
CA CYS A 66 0.85 0.03 -10.96
C CYS A 66 2.25 0.63 -11.00
N HIS A 67 2.51 1.38 -12.06
CA HIS A 67 3.76 2.09 -12.32
C HIS A 67 4.16 2.99 -11.16
N GLY A 68 5.42 2.90 -10.73
CA GLY A 68 5.96 3.74 -9.67
C GLY A 68 5.38 3.51 -8.27
N ALA A 69 4.47 2.54 -8.12
CA ALA A 69 4.01 2.15 -6.79
C ALA A 69 5.14 1.49 -6.00
N ILE A 70 5.23 1.80 -4.71
CA ILE A 70 6.24 1.28 -3.79
C ILE A 70 5.54 0.42 -2.74
N VAL A 71 5.92 -0.85 -2.64
CA VAL A 71 5.48 -1.77 -1.58
C VAL A 71 6.73 -2.31 -0.90
N GLN A 72 6.94 -1.91 0.35
CA GLN A 72 8.15 -2.25 1.09
C GLN A 72 7.87 -2.78 2.50
N GLY A 73 8.79 -3.59 3.01
CA GLY A 73 8.77 -4.10 4.36
C GLY A 73 7.73 -5.21 4.56
N ASN A 74 7.05 -5.21 5.69
CA ASN A 74 6.08 -6.24 6.06
C ASN A 74 4.68 -5.84 5.61
N VAL A 75 4.22 -6.41 4.49
CA VAL A 75 2.94 -6.04 3.85
C VAL A 75 2.19 -7.29 3.41
N THR A 76 0.95 -7.41 3.84
CA THR A 76 0.04 -8.46 3.37
C THR A 76 -1.16 -7.83 2.67
N MET A 77 -1.49 -8.30 1.47
CA MET A 77 -2.60 -7.83 0.66
C MET A 77 -3.47 -9.02 0.24
N GLY A 78 -4.77 -8.92 0.49
CA GLY A 78 -5.78 -9.90 0.08
C GLY A 78 -5.97 -9.97 -1.43
N GLU A 79 -7.13 -10.38 -1.87
CA GLU A 79 -7.44 -10.61 -3.28
C GLU A 79 -8.08 -9.38 -3.94
N ASN A 80 -7.95 -9.27 -5.27
CA ASN A 80 -8.65 -8.27 -6.09
C ASN A 80 -8.41 -6.82 -5.63
N CYS A 81 -7.19 -6.50 -5.20
CA CYS A 81 -6.81 -5.14 -4.79
C CYS A 81 -6.07 -4.40 -5.91
N SER A 82 -6.11 -3.07 -5.88
CA SER A 82 -5.31 -2.25 -6.77
C SER A 82 -4.54 -1.16 -6.03
N VAL A 83 -3.26 -1.03 -6.34
CA VAL A 83 -2.39 0.07 -5.90
C VAL A 83 -2.04 0.88 -7.13
N GLN A 84 -2.60 2.08 -7.22
CA GLN A 84 -2.45 2.97 -8.34
C GLN A 84 -1.07 3.66 -8.36
N PRO A 85 -0.68 4.32 -9.48
CA PRO A 85 0.66 4.87 -9.64
C PRO A 85 1.12 5.78 -8.51
N TYR A 86 2.41 5.64 -8.16
CA TYR A 86 3.12 6.47 -7.19
C TYR A 86 2.58 6.40 -5.74
N SER A 87 1.78 5.41 -5.42
CA SER A 87 1.39 5.17 -4.03
C SER A 87 2.50 4.44 -3.27
N ILE A 88 2.65 4.76 -1.99
CA ILE A 88 3.73 4.30 -1.12
C ILE A 88 3.14 3.52 0.04
N ILE A 89 3.50 2.25 0.16
CA ILE A 89 3.07 1.35 1.23
C ILE A 89 4.33 0.81 1.89
N VAL A 90 4.64 1.25 3.11
CA VAL A 90 5.85 0.87 3.84
C VAL A 90 5.49 0.27 5.18
N GLY A 91 5.51 -1.05 5.24
CA GLY A 91 5.42 -1.80 6.49
C GLY A 91 6.77 -1.92 7.19
N TYR A 92 6.72 -2.17 8.48
CA TYR A 92 7.88 -2.41 9.33
C TYR A 92 7.80 -3.79 9.99
N GLY A 93 8.84 -4.17 10.72
CA GLY A 93 8.94 -5.46 11.39
C GLY A 93 9.61 -6.54 10.55
N SER A 94 9.38 -7.78 10.93
CA SER A 94 9.92 -8.99 10.29
C SER A 94 8.81 -10.04 10.13
N PRO A 95 9.05 -11.21 9.53
CA PRO A 95 8.06 -12.29 9.48
C PRO A 95 7.55 -12.74 10.87
N THR A 96 8.37 -12.59 11.90
CA THR A 96 8.04 -12.93 13.29
C THR A 96 7.66 -11.73 14.16
N ASP A 97 8.09 -10.53 13.79
CA ASP A 97 7.72 -9.27 14.44
C ASP A 97 6.75 -8.49 13.55
N LYS A 98 5.49 -8.45 13.94
CA LYS A 98 4.40 -7.81 13.17
C LYS A 98 4.16 -6.34 13.55
N LEU A 99 4.96 -5.75 14.41
CA LEU A 99 4.86 -4.33 14.75
C LEU A 99 5.16 -3.46 13.53
N GLY A 100 4.19 -2.64 13.14
CA GLY A 100 4.30 -1.80 11.96
C GLY A 100 3.98 -2.51 10.63
N GLU A 101 3.45 -3.73 10.66
CA GLU A 101 2.93 -4.41 9.47
C GLU A 101 1.79 -3.60 8.84
N ILE A 102 1.68 -3.64 7.52
CA ILE A 102 0.50 -3.13 6.81
C ILE A 102 -0.31 -4.31 6.29
N ARG A 103 -1.54 -4.45 6.78
CA ARG A 103 -2.50 -5.45 6.33
C ARG A 103 -3.60 -4.80 5.52
N ILE A 104 -3.80 -5.30 4.31
CA ILE A 104 -4.82 -4.85 3.37
C ILE A 104 -5.70 -6.04 3.05
N GLY A 105 -6.98 -5.92 3.31
CA GLY A 105 -7.99 -6.93 3.01
C GLY A 105 -8.20 -7.13 1.51
N SER A 106 -9.33 -7.68 1.13
CA SER A 106 -9.71 -7.96 -0.26
C SER A 106 -10.59 -6.85 -0.85
N ASN A 107 -10.61 -6.72 -2.18
CA ASN A 107 -11.40 -5.73 -2.92
C ASN A 107 -11.05 -4.26 -2.61
N VAL A 108 -9.85 -3.99 -2.11
CA VAL A 108 -9.42 -2.64 -1.76
C VAL A 108 -8.93 -1.89 -3.01
N ARG A 109 -9.34 -0.63 -3.13
CA ARG A 109 -8.91 0.28 -4.20
C ARG A 109 -8.09 1.43 -3.59
N ILE A 110 -6.80 1.46 -3.88
CA ILE A 110 -5.88 2.51 -3.45
C ILE A 110 -5.54 3.36 -4.67
N ALA A 111 -6.05 4.60 -4.69
CA ALA A 111 -5.79 5.54 -5.77
C ALA A 111 -4.34 6.05 -5.77
N SER A 112 -3.99 6.92 -6.71
CA SER A 112 -2.62 7.42 -6.88
C SER A 112 -2.17 8.33 -5.75
N HIS A 113 -0.85 8.31 -5.45
CA HIS A 113 -0.20 9.16 -4.45
C HIS A 113 -0.73 8.98 -3.03
N VAL A 114 -1.23 7.80 -2.69
CA VAL A 114 -1.61 7.43 -1.32
C VAL A 114 -0.36 7.02 -0.55
N MET A 115 -0.27 7.38 0.73
CA MET A 115 0.84 7.00 1.61
C MET A 115 0.34 6.26 2.86
N LEU A 116 0.87 5.06 3.07
CA LEU A 116 0.68 4.21 4.25
C LEU A 116 2.06 3.89 4.81
N VAL A 117 2.36 4.35 6.04
CA VAL A 117 3.66 4.10 6.68
C VAL A 117 3.44 3.61 8.10
N GLY A 118 3.87 2.37 8.39
CA GLY A 118 3.65 1.69 9.66
C GLY A 118 4.56 2.13 10.82
N ALA A 119 5.18 3.31 10.72
CA ALA A 119 6.02 3.87 11.78
C ALA A 119 6.05 5.39 11.76
N ASN A 120 6.28 6.00 12.92
CA ASN A 120 6.56 7.41 13.09
C ASN A 120 7.81 7.62 13.94
N HIS A 121 8.52 8.73 13.76
CA HIS A 121 9.59 9.12 14.68
C HIS A 121 9.03 9.48 16.06
N ILE A 122 9.74 9.08 17.11
CA ILE A 122 9.51 9.56 18.47
C ILE A 122 10.19 10.93 18.59
N PHE A 123 9.47 11.92 19.15
CA PHE A 123 9.92 13.30 19.25
C PHE A 123 9.57 13.95 20.59
N LYS A 124 9.23 13.13 21.60
CA LYS A 124 8.72 13.60 22.91
C LYS A 124 9.80 14.24 23.78
N ASP A 125 11.03 13.75 23.68
CA ASP A 125 12.17 14.27 24.45
C ASP A 125 12.71 15.52 23.75
N ARG A 126 12.48 16.69 24.37
CA ARG A 126 12.90 18.00 23.81
C ARG A 126 14.39 18.23 23.86
N ASP A 127 15.09 17.52 24.74
CA ASP A 127 16.53 17.69 24.96
C ASP A 127 17.37 16.81 24.05
N LYS A 128 16.73 15.97 23.23
CA LYS A 128 17.40 15.08 22.29
C LYS A 128 16.99 15.35 20.84
N PRO A 129 17.94 15.31 19.90
CA PRO A 129 17.61 15.33 18.47
C PRO A 129 16.62 14.21 18.10
N ILE A 130 15.63 14.49 17.24
CA ILE A 130 14.60 13.52 16.84
C ILE A 130 15.23 12.26 16.23
N CYS A 131 16.31 12.39 15.46
CA CYS A 131 16.99 11.26 14.83
C CYS A 131 17.60 10.26 15.82
N THR A 132 17.79 10.64 17.08
CA THR A 132 18.33 9.75 18.14
C THR A 132 17.23 9.11 19.00
N GLN A 133 15.95 9.48 18.84
CA GLN A 133 14.84 9.04 19.68
C GLN A 133 14.15 7.75 19.19
N SER A 134 14.67 7.09 18.14
CA SER A 134 14.05 5.86 17.61
C SER A 134 12.72 6.10 16.86
N VAL A 135 11.99 5.03 16.59
CA VAL A 135 10.69 5.05 15.89
C VAL A 135 9.65 4.24 16.66
N GLU A 136 8.44 4.73 16.71
CA GLU A 136 7.27 3.99 17.17
C GLU A 136 6.66 3.26 15.97
N ARG A 137 6.49 1.94 16.07
CA ARG A 137 5.90 1.09 15.03
C ARG A 137 4.52 0.65 15.45
N LYS A 138 3.52 0.91 14.61
CA LYS A 138 2.14 0.47 14.80
C LYS A 138 1.56 0.01 13.46
N SER A 139 0.89 -1.14 13.47
CA SER A 139 0.29 -1.70 12.26
C SER A 139 -0.81 -0.81 11.70
N ILE A 140 -0.90 -0.74 10.36
CA ILE A 140 -2.07 -0.19 9.68
C ILE A 140 -2.91 -1.37 9.17
N VAL A 141 -4.21 -1.30 9.40
CA VAL A 141 -5.15 -2.31 8.93
C VAL A 141 -6.17 -1.64 8.00
N ILE A 142 -6.26 -2.12 6.78
CA ILE A 142 -7.32 -1.77 5.84
C ILE A 142 -8.17 -3.01 5.66
N GLU A 143 -9.42 -2.95 6.08
CA GLU A 143 -10.34 -4.07 5.93
C GLU A 143 -10.83 -4.22 4.48
N ASP A 144 -11.76 -5.16 4.24
CA ASP A 144 -12.26 -5.46 2.90
C ASP A 144 -13.13 -4.32 2.33
N ASP A 145 -13.19 -4.25 0.98
CA ASP A 145 -14.09 -3.35 0.24
C ASP A 145 -13.87 -1.85 0.56
N VAL A 146 -12.65 -1.45 0.86
CA VAL A 146 -12.29 -0.05 1.14
C VAL A 146 -11.85 0.67 -0.13
N TRP A 147 -12.31 1.91 -0.30
CA TRP A 147 -11.78 2.82 -1.30
C TRP A 147 -11.01 3.99 -0.67
N ILE A 148 -9.72 4.07 -0.98
CA ILE A 148 -8.83 5.16 -0.58
C ILE A 148 -8.59 6.03 -1.81
N ALA A 149 -9.15 7.24 -1.82
CA ALA A 149 -9.01 8.18 -2.92
C ALA A 149 -7.60 8.79 -2.98
N GLY A 150 -7.33 9.59 -4.01
CA GLY A 150 -5.98 10.10 -4.28
C GLY A 150 -5.42 11.03 -3.22
N ARG A 151 -4.08 10.99 -3.03
CA ARG A 151 -3.33 11.85 -2.09
C ARG A 151 -3.74 11.72 -0.63
N VAL A 152 -4.24 10.56 -0.22
CA VAL A 152 -4.57 10.26 1.17
C VAL A 152 -3.31 9.83 1.92
N ASN A 153 -3.18 10.27 3.16
CA ASN A 153 -2.17 9.81 4.11
C ASN A 153 -2.85 9.09 5.27
N ILE A 154 -2.44 7.86 5.56
CA ILE A 154 -2.93 7.09 6.71
C ILE A 154 -1.77 6.89 7.69
N MET A 155 -1.97 7.38 8.91
CA MET A 155 -0.95 7.35 9.95
C MET A 155 -0.83 5.95 10.56
N CYS A 156 0.34 5.65 11.14
CA CYS A 156 0.57 4.37 11.79
C CYS A 156 -0.42 4.15 12.96
N GLY A 157 -0.83 2.89 13.14
CA GLY A 157 -1.77 2.48 14.18
C GLY A 157 -3.25 2.61 13.80
N VAL A 158 -3.57 3.08 12.58
CA VAL A 158 -4.95 3.29 12.14
C VAL A 158 -5.55 2.02 11.53
N THR A 159 -6.81 1.74 11.89
CA THR A 159 -7.67 0.75 11.25
C THR A 159 -8.73 1.44 10.41
N ILE A 160 -8.87 1.06 9.14
CA ILE A 160 -9.95 1.47 8.25
C ILE A 160 -10.96 0.33 8.15
N GLY A 161 -12.15 0.55 8.71
CA GLY A 161 -13.20 -0.45 8.73
C GLY A 161 -13.76 -0.79 7.36
N LYS A 162 -14.27 -2.00 7.23
CA LYS A 162 -14.84 -2.57 6.00
C LYS A 162 -15.82 -1.63 5.32
N GLY A 163 -15.76 -1.59 4.00
CA GLY A 163 -16.70 -0.84 3.17
C GLY A 163 -16.55 0.67 3.26
N SER A 164 -15.51 1.20 3.89
CA SER A 164 -15.34 2.64 4.07
C SER A 164 -14.72 3.32 2.85
N VAL A 165 -14.93 4.62 2.75
CA VAL A 165 -14.40 5.49 1.70
C VAL A 165 -13.61 6.62 2.34
N ILE A 166 -12.36 6.77 1.92
CA ILE A 166 -11.48 7.86 2.35
C ILE A 166 -11.39 8.88 1.23
N ALA A 167 -11.91 10.08 1.46
CA ALA A 167 -11.95 11.15 0.47
C ALA A 167 -10.54 11.66 0.11
N ALA A 168 -10.40 12.18 -1.11
CA ALA A 168 -9.13 12.65 -1.62
C ALA A 168 -8.49 13.73 -0.73
N GLY A 169 -7.16 13.66 -0.57
CA GLY A 169 -6.38 14.60 0.24
C GLY A 169 -6.55 14.46 1.75
N ALA A 170 -7.27 13.45 2.23
CA ALA A 170 -7.47 13.25 3.66
C ALA A 170 -6.19 12.83 4.40
N VAL A 171 -6.05 13.25 5.66
CA VAL A 171 -5.04 12.75 6.60
C VAL A 171 -5.75 12.00 7.73
N VAL A 172 -5.68 10.68 7.69
CA VAL A 172 -6.37 9.80 8.64
C VAL A 172 -5.47 9.52 9.83
N THR A 173 -5.86 10.02 10.99
CA THR A 173 -5.10 9.96 12.25
C THR A 173 -5.77 9.10 13.32
N LYS A 174 -6.98 8.62 13.07
CA LYS A 174 -7.79 7.79 13.97
C LYS A 174 -8.49 6.70 13.18
N ASP A 175 -8.90 5.65 13.86
CA ASP A 175 -9.67 4.57 13.27
C ASP A 175 -10.95 5.08 12.60
N VAL A 176 -11.30 4.45 11.49
CA VAL A 176 -12.50 4.75 10.70
C VAL A 176 -13.48 3.60 10.89
N PRO A 177 -14.69 3.86 11.40
CA PRO A 177 -15.72 2.83 11.52
C PRO A 177 -16.08 2.21 10.17
N PRO A 178 -16.54 0.95 10.13
CA PRO A 178 -17.03 0.33 8.90
C PRO A 178 -18.12 1.19 8.23
N TYR A 179 -18.17 1.12 6.90
CA TYR A 179 -19.17 1.80 6.05
C TYR A 179 -19.23 3.32 6.23
N SER A 180 -18.12 3.94 6.60
CA SER A 180 -18.04 5.39 6.79
C SER A 180 -17.38 6.07 5.61
N VAL A 181 -17.86 7.27 5.26
CA VAL A 181 -17.18 8.20 4.36
C VAL A 181 -16.48 9.25 5.20
N VAL A 182 -15.15 9.33 5.11
CA VAL A 182 -14.34 10.28 5.89
C VAL A 182 -13.49 11.16 4.99
N GLY A 183 -13.18 12.38 5.44
CA GLY A 183 -12.35 13.33 4.72
C GLY A 183 -11.84 14.48 5.56
N GLY A 184 -10.89 15.24 5.02
CA GLY A 184 -10.30 16.41 5.68
C GLY A 184 -8.96 16.16 6.35
N VAL A 185 -8.39 17.19 6.97
CA VAL A 185 -7.09 17.19 7.66
C VAL A 185 -7.26 17.85 9.04
N PRO A 186 -7.30 17.06 10.14
CA PRO A 186 -7.43 15.61 10.17
C PRO A 186 -8.79 15.12 9.65
N ALA A 187 -8.84 13.87 9.17
CA ALA A 187 -10.06 13.28 8.63
C ALA A 187 -11.14 13.13 9.70
N LYS A 188 -12.38 13.46 9.31
CA LYS A 188 -13.60 13.33 10.12
C LYS A 188 -14.66 12.57 9.33
N ILE A 189 -15.60 11.95 10.01
CA ILE A 189 -16.76 11.30 9.38
C ILE A 189 -17.61 12.40 8.71
N ILE A 190 -17.90 12.21 7.43
CA ILE A 190 -18.76 13.08 6.62
C ILE A 190 -20.18 12.52 6.60
N LYS A 191 -20.29 11.19 6.38
CA LYS A 191 -21.57 10.48 6.34
C LYS A 191 -21.33 8.96 6.40
N GLU A 192 -22.37 8.19 6.52
CA GLU A 192 -22.37 6.76 6.24
C GLU A 192 -22.42 6.51 4.73
N ARG A 193 -21.91 5.32 4.31
CA ARG A 193 -21.93 4.87 2.92
C ARG A 193 -23.27 4.25 2.55
#